data_cbe5f727c5442e22b73dd8e360302787
#
_entry.id   cbe5f727c5442e22b73dd8e360302787
#
_cell.length_a   1.000
_cell.length_b   1.000
_cell.length_c   1.000
_cell.angle_alpha   90.00
_cell.angle_beta   90.00
_cell.angle_gamma   90.00
#
_symmetry.space_group_name_H-M   'P 1'
#
loop_
_entity.id
_entity.type
_entity.pdbx_description
1 polymer ?
#
loop_
_entity_poly.entity_id
_entity_poly.type
_entity_poly.pdbx_seq_one_letter_code
_entity_poly.pdbx_strand_id
1 'polypeptide(L)'
;MKNTQFILLLISLLAITSSANADKAIFAGGCFWCIEADFEKLEGVNEAISGFTGGTIDNPIYNGNHSGHYEAVEVDYDPSIVSYQELLDHFWVNIDPFDARGQFCDKGHSYLSAIFVANEKEKKLAERSRQKVVSQFPKQKVITPIFSASTFYPIKGNESYHQDYYKKSAVRYNYYRWSCGRDQRLEDIWGSKSSTH
;
A
#
# COMPACT_ATOMS: atom_id res chain seq x y z
N MET A 1 -46.27 58.69 11.07
CA MET A 1 -46.05 57.48 10.27
C MET A 1 -44.54 57.22 10.28
N LYS A 2 -44.03 56.22 11.06
CA LYS A 2 -42.63 55.90 11.16
C LYS A 2 -42.37 54.64 10.33
N ASN A 3 -41.60 54.80 9.25
CA ASN A 3 -41.16 53.66 8.42
C ASN A 3 -39.91 52.99 9.08
N THR A 4 -40.12 51.81 9.56
CA THR A 4 -39.01 50.96 10.06
C THR A 4 -38.53 50.07 8.92
N GLN A 5 -37.35 50.37 8.34
CA GLN A 5 -36.69 49.50 7.36
C GLN A 5 -36.00 48.38 8.11
N PHE A 6 -36.42 47.13 7.88
CA PHE A 6 -35.71 45.93 8.28
C PHE A 6 -34.58 45.63 7.28
N ILE A 7 -33.34 45.78 7.70
CA ILE A 7 -32.16 45.33 6.93
C ILE A 7 -31.98 43.87 7.24
N LEU A 8 -32.30 43.00 6.27
CA LEU A 8 -31.93 41.58 6.31
C LEU A 8 -30.44 41.44 5.97
N LEU A 9 -29.62 41.10 6.97
CA LEU A 9 -28.23 40.74 6.78
C LEU A 9 -28.15 39.29 6.29
N LEU A 10 -27.92 39.09 4.99
CA LEU A 10 -27.61 37.77 4.42
C LEU A 10 -26.15 37.39 4.78
N ILE A 11 -26.00 36.54 5.78
CA ILE A 11 -24.70 35.90 6.08
C ILE A 11 -24.50 34.76 5.07
N SER A 12 -23.74 35.00 4.01
CA SER A 12 -23.29 33.94 3.11
C SER A 12 -22.22 33.09 3.81
N LEU A 13 -22.62 31.90 4.20
CA LEU A 13 -21.69 30.88 4.70
C LEU A 13 -20.82 30.38 3.53
N LEU A 14 -19.62 30.93 3.39
CA LEU A 14 -18.62 30.35 2.48
C LEU A 14 -18.23 28.97 3.03
N ALA A 15 -18.74 27.92 2.42
CA ALA A 15 -18.22 26.59 2.62
C ALA A 15 -16.80 26.54 2.02
N ILE A 16 -15.78 26.55 2.86
CA ILE A 16 -14.42 26.27 2.47
C ILE A 16 -14.38 24.78 2.15
N THR A 17 -14.52 24.42 0.87
CA THR A 17 -14.21 23.07 0.41
C THR A 17 -12.69 22.90 0.48
N SER A 18 -12.22 22.30 1.57
CA SER A 18 -10.84 21.80 1.64
C SER A 18 -10.72 20.73 0.57
N SER A 19 -9.98 20.98 -0.52
CA SER A 19 -9.54 19.92 -1.40
C SER A 19 -8.66 18.99 -0.56
N ALA A 20 -9.11 17.78 -0.31
CA ALA A 20 -8.27 16.75 0.23
C ALA A 20 -7.09 16.59 -0.75
N ASN A 21 -5.88 16.97 -0.33
CA ASN A 21 -4.67 16.65 -1.07
C ASN A 21 -4.42 15.16 -0.86
N ALA A 22 -4.74 14.35 -1.86
CA ALA A 22 -4.36 12.95 -1.86
C ALA A 22 -2.87 12.85 -2.20
N ASP A 23 -2.12 12.16 -1.38
CA ASP A 23 -0.73 11.79 -1.63
C ASP A 23 -0.66 10.32 -2.07
N LYS A 24 0.44 9.94 -2.73
CA LYS A 24 0.63 8.58 -3.24
C LYS A 24 1.88 7.95 -2.68
N ALA A 25 1.80 6.65 -2.39
CA ALA A 25 2.92 5.84 -1.94
C ALA A 25 2.93 4.48 -2.65
N ILE A 26 4.11 3.89 -2.93
CA ILE A 26 4.20 2.62 -3.66
C ILE A 26 4.93 1.58 -2.81
N PHE A 27 4.28 0.41 -2.65
CA PHE A 27 4.78 -0.71 -1.86
C PHE A 27 4.66 -2.02 -2.62
N ALA A 28 5.70 -2.86 -2.54
CA ALA A 28 5.68 -4.25 -2.98
C ALA A 28 5.81 -5.18 -1.77
N GLY A 29 4.91 -6.13 -1.62
CA GLY A 29 4.85 -7.03 -0.45
C GLY A 29 4.35 -8.44 -0.80
N GLY A 30 4.76 -8.96 -1.95
CA GLY A 30 4.29 -10.23 -2.51
C GLY A 30 3.07 -10.03 -3.39
N CYS A 31 2.16 -10.99 -3.39
CA CYS A 31 0.92 -10.90 -4.16
C CYS A 31 0.18 -9.59 -3.90
N PHE A 32 -0.01 -8.80 -4.93
CA PHE A 32 -0.67 -7.49 -4.83
C PHE A 32 -2.13 -7.57 -4.35
N TRP A 33 -2.87 -8.67 -4.57
CA TRP A 33 -4.21 -8.84 -4.00
C TRP A 33 -4.23 -8.73 -2.47
N CYS A 34 -3.16 -9.27 -1.82
CA CYS A 34 -3.05 -9.24 -0.38
C CYS A 34 -2.68 -7.83 0.11
N ILE A 35 -1.69 -7.20 -0.52
CA ILE A 35 -1.23 -5.86 -0.13
C ILE A 35 -2.31 -4.81 -0.40
N GLU A 36 -3.05 -4.91 -1.51
CA GLU A 36 -4.23 -4.09 -1.80
C GLU A 36 -5.27 -4.22 -0.67
N ALA A 37 -5.67 -5.47 -0.36
CA ALA A 37 -6.62 -5.74 0.71
C ALA A 37 -6.15 -5.25 2.09
N ASP A 38 -4.86 -5.31 2.36
CA ASP A 38 -4.29 -4.89 3.64
C ASP A 38 -4.30 -3.36 3.75
N PHE A 39 -3.88 -2.62 2.71
CA PHE A 39 -3.89 -1.16 2.73
C PHE A 39 -5.29 -0.54 2.72
N GLU A 40 -6.23 -1.09 1.97
CA GLU A 40 -7.59 -0.55 1.89
C GLU A 40 -8.40 -0.66 3.20
N LYS A 41 -7.91 -1.43 4.17
CA LYS A 41 -8.49 -1.48 5.53
C LYS A 41 -7.98 -0.38 6.44
N LEU A 42 -6.91 0.31 6.06
CA LEU A 42 -6.33 1.38 6.86
C LEU A 42 -7.12 2.67 6.67
N GLU A 43 -7.62 3.21 7.77
CA GLU A 43 -8.33 4.49 7.75
C GLU A 43 -7.43 5.60 7.18
N GLY A 44 -7.96 6.39 6.26
CA GLY A 44 -7.23 7.43 5.55
C GLY A 44 -6.64 6.98 4.21
N VAL A 45 -6.68 5.68 3.89
CA VAL A 45 -6.42 5.17 2.53
C VAL A 45 -7.71 5.31 1.71
N ASN A 46 -7.62 6.03 0.60
CA ASN A 46 -8.75 6.23 -0.33
C ASN A 46 -8.88 5.03 -1.27
N GLU A 47 -7.75 4.54 -1.80
CA GLU A 47 -7.68 3.44 -2.75
C GLU A 47 -6.27 2.85 -2.74
N ALA A 48 -6.15 1.55 -2.98
CA ALA A 48 -4.88 0.89 -3.29
C ALA A 48 -5.00 0.19 -4.65
N ILE A 49 -4.20 0.61 -5.62
CA ILE A 49 -4.27 0.14 -7.01
C ILE A 49 -3.18 -0.91 -7.23
N SER A 50 -3.58 -2.13 -7.60
CA SER A 50 -2.66 -3.21 -7.97
C SER A 50 -1.97 -2.94 -9.31
N GLY A 51 -0.67 -3.23 -9.39
CA GLY A 51 0.12 -2.98 -10.60
C GLY A 51 1.54 -3.52 -10.52
N PHE A 52 2.37 -3.01 -11.41
CA PHE A 52 3.78 -3.36 -11.55
C PHE A 52 4.68 -2.13 -11.50
N THR A 53 5.85 -2.26 -10.88
CA THR A 53 6.89 -1.22 -10.88
C THR A 53 8.29 -1.82 -10.72
N GLY A 54 9.33 -0.99 -10.84
CA GLY A 54 10.73 -1.35 -10.54
C GLY A 54 11.47 -2.10 -11.65
N GLY A 55 10.78 -2.57 -12.68
CA GLY A 55 11.39 -3.20 -13.86
C GLY A 55 11.67 -2.22 -14.99
N THR A 56 12.20 -2.74 -16.09
CA THR A 56 12.58 -1.96 -17.29
C THR A 56 11.67 -2.20 -18.50
N ILE A 57 10.73 -3.13 -18.39
CA ILE A 57 9.80 -3.45 -19.46
C ILE A 57 8.66 -2.45 -19.45
N ASP A 58 8.38 -1.84 -20.59
CA ASP A 58 7.23 -0.97 -20.76
C ASP A 58 5.94 -1.80 -20.85
N ASN A 59 4.89 -1.33 -20.16
CA ASN A 59 3.56 -1.96 -20.14
C ASN A 59 3.61 -3.46 -19.81
N PRO A 60 4.12 -3.84 -18.63
CA PRO A 60 4.13 -5.23 -18.19
C PRO A 60 2.71 -5.81 -18.15
N ILE A 61 2.59 -7.12 -18.43
CA ILE A 61 1.32 -7.84 -18.54
C ILE A 61 1.36 -9.02 -17.58
N TYR A 62 0.32 -9.17 -16.74
CA TYR A 62 0.24 -10.23 -15.74
C TYR A 62 0.32 -11.64 -16.36
N ASN A 63 -0.52 -11.91 -17.36
CA ASN A 63 -0.52 -13.17 -18.10
C ASN A 63 0.54 -13.21 -19.22
N GLY A 64 1.55 -12.32 -19.20
CA GLY A 64 2.57 -12.19 -20.20
C GLY A 64 3.92 -11.83 -19.63
N ASN A 65 4.61 -10.85 -20.24
CA ASN A 65 5.95 -10.46 -19.82
C ASN A 65 5.90 -9.32 -18.80
N HIS A 66 6.32 -9.60 -17.58
CA HIS A 66 6.56 -8.62 -16.50
C HIS A 66 7.92 -8.86 -15.82
N SER A 67 8.85 -9.49 -16.52
CA SER A 67 10.18 -9.80 -15.97
C SER A 67 10.88 -8.58 -15.39
N GLY A 68 11.46 -8.73 -14.20
CA GLY A 68 12.15 -7.64 -13.49
C GLY A 68 11.24 -6.66 -12.76
N HIS A 69 9.92 -6.73 -12.95
CA HIS A 69 8.97 -5.95 -12.16
C HIS A 69 8.60 -6.65 -10.86
N TYR A 70 8.23 -5.82 -9.88
CA TYR A 70 7.56 -6.22 -8.65
C TYR A 70 6.04 -6.12 -8.84
N GLU A 71 5.29 -7.07 -8.34
CA GLU A 71 3.89 -6.85 -8.00
C GLU A 71 3.84 -5.82 -6.87
N ALA A 72 3.13 -4.73 -7.07
CA ALA A 72 3.10 -3.61 -6.14
C ALA A 72 1.71 -2.98 -6.08
N VAL A 73 1.49 -2.16 -5.08
CA VAL A 73 0.32 -1.30 -4.99
C VAL A 73 0.74 0.16 -4.93
N GLU A 74 0.00 1.01 -5.65
CA GLU A 74 0.02 2.45 -5.47
C GLU A 74 -1.11 2.80 -4.51
N VAL A 75 -0.76 3.29 -3.34
CA VAL A 75 -1.69 3.67 -2.26
C VAL A 75 -1.97 5.15 -2.36
N ASP A 76 -3.21 5.52 -2.67
CA ASP A 76 -3.74 6.88 -2.59
C ASP A 76 -4.28 7.11 -1.18
N TYR A 77 -3.83 8.15 -0.49
CA TYR A 77 -4.18 8.37 0.91
C TYR A 77 -4.34 9.85 1.25
N ASP A 78 -5.14 10.14 2.28
CA ASP A 78 -5.30 11.47 2.85
C ASP A 78 -4.24 11.70 3.93
N PRO A 79 -3.20 12.55 3.70
CA PRO A 79 -2.14 12.80 4.67
C PRO A 79 -2.61 13.54 5.93
N SER A 80 -3.84 14.03 5.97
CA SER A 80 -4.45 14.62 7.17
C SER A 80 -5.04 13.56 8.11
N ILE A 81 -5.29 12.34 7.61
CA ILE A 81 -5.86 11.22 8.37
C ILE A 81 -4.78 10.18 8.68
N VAL A 82 -3.99 9.79 7.68
CA VAL A 82 -2.91 8.81 7.83
C VAL A 82 -1.61 9.36 7.25
N SER A 83 -0.54 9.30 8.02
CA SER A 83 0.78 9.77 7.58
C SER A 83 1.54 8.71 6.78
N TYR A 84 2.51 9.11 5.96
CA TYR A 84 3.43 8.17 5.29
C TYR A 84 4.17 7.25 6.28
N GLN A 85 4.46 7.72 7.50
CA GLN A 85 5.06 6.88 8.54
C GLN A 85 4.10 5.76 8.99
N GLU A 86 2.82 6.04 9.13
CA GLU A 86 1.82 5.03 9.47
C GLU A 86 1.60 4.04 8.33
N LEU A 87 1.67 4.48 7.07
CA LEU A 87 1.69 3.55 5.92
C LEU A 87 2.92 2.62 5.97
N LEU A 88 4.11 3.13 6.32
CA LEU A 88 5.30 2.30 6.50
C LEU A 88 5.14 1.31 7.66
N ASP A 89 4.61 1.76 8.80
CA ASP A 89 4.40 0.90 9.97
C ASP A 89 3.38 -0.20 9.64
N HIS A 90 2.32 0.14 8.88
CA HIS A 90 1.34 -0.81 8.37
C HIS A 90 1.95 -1.80 7.36
N PHE A 91 2.77 -1.32 6.41
CA PHE A 91 3.46 -2.17 5.44
C PHE A 91 4.32 -3.24 6.12
N TRP A 92 5.15 -2.85 7.10
CA TRP A 92 6.06 -3.78 7.76
C TRP A 92 5.34 -4.94 8.43
N VAL A 93 4.23 -4.69 9.12
CA VAL A 93 3.49 -5.74 9.84
C VAL A 93 2.67 -6.65 8.91
N ASN A 94 2.62 -6.33 7.62
CA ASN A 94 1.94 -7.11 6.58
C ASN A 94 2.89 -7.83 5.63
N ILE A 95 4.20 -7.87 5.92
CA ILE A 95 5.20 -8.63 5.13
C ILE A 95 6.08 -9.50 6.01
N ASP A 96 6.73 -10.50 5.38
CA ASP A 96 7.92 -11.16 5.92
C ASP A 96 9.17 -10.43 5.42
N PRO A 97 9.83 -9.60 6.24
CA PRO A 97 10.98 -8.81 5.80
C PRO A 97 12.25 -9.63 5.66
N PHE A 98 12.21 -10.95 5.88
CA PHE A 98 13.36 -11.86 5.89
C PHE A 98 13.36 -12.82 4.71
N ASP A 99 12.25 -12.96 3.94
CA ASP A 99 12.16 -13.91 2.83
C ASP A 99 12.78 -13.32 1.54
N ALA A 100 13.98 -13.78 1.22
CA ALA A 100 14.72 -13.37 0.02
C ALA A 100 14.23 -14.01 -1.29
N ARG A 101 13.22 -14.88 -1.26
CA ARG A 101 12.74 -15.61 -2.42
C ARG A 101 11.36 -15.21 -2.90
N GLY A 102 10.69 -14.33 -2.16
CA GLY A 102 9.32 -13.88 -2.41
C GLY A 102 8.62 -13.54 -1.12
N GLN A 103 7.31 -13.80 -1.05
CA GLN A 103 6.54 -13.63 0.17
C GLN A 103 5.62 -14.84 0.37
N PHE A 104 5.66 -15.43 1.55
CA PHE A 104 4.81 -16.56 1.95
C PHE A 104 4.88 -17.73 0.95
N CYS A 105 3.78 -18.11 0.32
CA CYS A 105 3.76 -19.19 -0.69
C CYS A 105 4.24 -18.73 -2.07
N ASP A 106 4.20 -17.43 -2.35
CA ASP A 106 4.56 -16.88 -3.67
C ASP A 106 6.07 -16.70 -3.76
N LYS A 107 6.67 -17.30 -4.77
CA LYS A 107 8.13 -17.28 -4.97
C LYS A 107 8.46 -16.73 -6.36
N GLY A 108 9.54 -15.98 -6.41
CA GLY A 108 10.03 -15.31 -7.62
C GLY A 108 10.22 -13.81 -7.42
N HIS A 109 10.84 -13.17 -8.41
CA HIS A 109 11.22 -11.76 -8.35
C HIS A 109 10.03 -10.83 -8.12
N SER A 110 8.92 -11.08 -8.80
CA SER A 110 7.73 -10.23 -8.72
C SER A 110 7.11 -10.21 -7.33
N TYR A 111 7.36 -11.23 -6.52
CA TYR A 111 6.82 -11.36 -5.17
C TYR A 111 7.79 -10.93 -4.07
N LEU A 112 8.93 -10.33 -4.40
CA LEU A 112 9.84 -9.75 -3.40
C LEU A 112 9.21 -8.51 -2.76
N SER A 113 9.56 -8.24 -1.49
CA SER A 113 9.17 -7.01 -0.82
C SER A 113 10.10 -5.85 -1.18
N ALA A 114 9.54 -4.64 -1.34
CA ALA A 114 10.28 -3.41 -1.57
C ALA A 114 9.45 -2.18 -1.20
N ILE A 115 10.13 -1.07 -0.87
CA ILE A 115 9.53 0.25 -0.69
C ILE A 115 10.06 1.16 -1.80
N PHE A 116 9.16 1.85 -2.51
CA PHE A 116 9.52 2.79 -3.57
C PHE A 116 9.22 4.22 -3.10
N VAL A 117 10.27 5.05 -3.02
CA VAL A 117 10.19 6.40 -2.45
C VAL A 117 10.24 7.48 -3.54
N ALA A 118 9.31 8.42 -3.50
CA ALA A 118 9.20 9.48 -4.51
C ALA A 118 10.15 10.66 -4.24
N ASN A 119 10.61 10.84 -3.01
CA ASN A 119 11.41 11.98 -2.61
C ASN A 119 12.29 11.70 -1.39
N GLU A 120 13.20 12.63 -1.08
CA GLU A 120 14.15 12.51 0.04
C GLU A 120 13.49 12.49 1.43
N LYS A 121 12.30 13.09 1.59
CA LYS A 121 11.54 13.02 2.86
C LYS A 121 11.05 11.60 3.11
N GLU A 122 10.42 11.00 2.11
CA GLU A 122 9.96 9.60 2.17
C GLU A 122 11.13 8.64 2.37
N LYS A 123 12.23 8.84 1.63
CA LYS A 123 13.45 8.03 1.77
C LYS A 123 13.96 8.02 3.21
N LYS A 124 14.08 9.18 3.84
CA LYS A 124 14.52 9.28 5.25
C LYS A 124 13.55 8.60 6.21
N LEU A 125 12.24 8.65 5.94
CA LEU A 125 11.23 7.96 6.75
C LEU A 125 11.33 6.44 6.56
N ALA A 126 11.44 5.96 5.32
CA ALA A 126 11.58 4.55 5.00
C ALA A 126 12.87 3.94 5.59
N GLU A 127 14.01 4.64 5.48
CA GLU A 127 15.28 4.20 6.06
C GLU A 127 15.20 4.09 7.60
N ARG A 128 14.60 5.07 8.26
CA ARG A 128 14.40 5.03 9.72
C ARG A 128 13.44 3.91 10.13
N SER A 129 12.38 3.73 9.39
CA SER A 129 11.40 2.65 9.60
C SER A 129 12.08 1.28 9.45
N ARG A 130 12.86 1.08 8.38
CA ARG A 130 13.67 -0.13 8.19
C ARG A 130 14.66 -0.37 9.32
N GLN A 131 15.32 0.67 9.81
CA GLN A 131 16.26 0.55 10.93
C GLN A 131 15.59 0.15 12.23
N LYS A 132 14.34 0.57 12.48
CA LYS A 132 13.54 0.10 13.62
C LYS A 132 13.32 -1.43 13.51
N VAL A 133 12.95 -1.93 12.31
CA VAL A 133 12.78 -3.37 12.09
C VAL A 133 14.08 -4.13 12.30
N VAL A 134 15.20 -3.65 11.75
CA VAL A 134 16.54 -4.24 11.99
C VAL A 134 16.86 -4.32 13.49
N SER A 135 16.58 -3.27 14.24
CA SER A 135 16.82 -3.22 15.68
C SER A 135 15.91 -4.17 16.48
N GLN A 136 14.68 -4.38 16.02
CA GLN A 136 13.73 -5.32 16.63
C GLN A 136 14.13 -6.78 16.41
N PHE A 137 14.80 -7.08 15.29
CA PHE A 137 15.20 -8.43 14.91
C PHE A 137 16.72 -8.57 14.69
N PRO A 138 17.55 -8.39 15.74
CA PRO A 138 19.01 -8.30 15.59
C PRO A 138 19.69 -9.59 15.11
N LYS A 139 18.97 -10.72 15.16
CA LYS A 139 19.47 -12.03 14.69
C LYS A 139 19.03 -12.37 13.27
N GLN A 140 18.22 -11.53 12.64
CA GLN A 140 17.70 -11.74 11.29
C GLN A 140 18.15 -10.63 10.34
N LYS A 141 18.33 -10.98 9.08
CA LYS A 141 18.70 -10.00 8.05
C LYS A 141 17.42 -9.47 7.38
N VAL A 142 17.10 -8.21 7.60
CA VAL A 142 16.05 -7.51 6.84
C VAL A 142 16.52 -7.32 5.41
N ILE A 143 15.80 -7.92 4.46
CA ILE A 143 16.18 -7.93 3.04
C ILE A 143 15.35 -6.98 2.17
N THR A 144 14.28 -6.40 2.70
CA THR A 144 13.40 -5.46 1.99
C THR A 144 14.19 -4.20 1.59
N PRO A 145 14.44 -3.94 0.30
CA PRO A 145 15.16 -2.77 -0.16
C PRO A 145 14.26 -1.52 -0.19
N ILE A 146 14.92 -0.36 -0.28
CA ILE A 146 14.28 0.93 -0.54
C ILE A 146 14.84 1.44 -1.87
N PHE A 147 13.98 1.65 -2.86
CA PHE A 147 14.32 2.14 -4.19
C PHE A 147 13.71 3.52 -4.42
N SER A 148 14.31 4.29 -5.31
CA SER A 148 13.63 5.45 -5.87
C SER A 148 12.42 4.98 -6.70
N ALA A 149 11.32 5.70 -6.61
CA ALA A 149 10.14 5.41 -7.40
C ALA A 149 10.44 5.47 -8.91
N SER A 150 9.88 4.53 -9.64
CA SER A 150 9.89 4.46 -11.09
C SER A 150 8.45 4.44 -11.61
N THR A 151 8.27 4.32 -12.91
CA THR A 151 6.93 4.24 -13.50
C THR A 151 6.13 3.11 -12.85
N PHE A 152 4.94 3.45 -12.37
CA PHE A 152 3.95 2.49 -11.92
C PHE A 152 2.98 2.17 -13.07
N TYR A 153 2.78 0.90 -13.32
CA TYR A 153 1.90 0.39 -14.37
C TYR A 153 0.69 -0.29 -13.71
N PRO A 154 -0.45 0.40 -13.58
CA PRO A 154 -1.65 -0.22 -13.00
C PRO A 154 -2.14 -1.36 -13.89
N ILE A 155 -2.59 -2.46 -13.29
CA ILE A 155 -3.29 -3.52 -14.00
C ILE A 155 -4.60 -2.98 -14.55
N LYS A 156 -4.84 -3.15 -15.85
CA LYS A 156 -5.98 -2.59 -16.57
C LYS A 156 -6.46 -3.48 -17.73
N GLY A 157 -7.51 -3.04 -18.39
CA GLY A 157 -8.07 -3.72 -19.55
C GLY A 157 -8.59 -5.12 -19.21
N ASN A 158 -8.19 -6.12 -19.95
CA ASN A 158 -8.63 -7.51 -19.77
C ASN A 158 -8.12 -8.14 -18.45
N GLU A 159 -7.14 -7.53 -17.81
CA GLU A 159 -6.58 -7.98 -16.53
C GLU A 159 -7.13 -7.19 -15.33
N SER A 160 -8.05 -6.24 -15.54
CA SER A 160 -8.63 -5.40 -14.48
C SER A 160 -9.40 -6.17 -13.41
N TYR A 161 -9.69 -7.46 -13.64
CA TYR A 161 -10.30 -8.35 -12.65
C TYR A 161 -9.38 -8.60 -11.43
N HIS A 162 -8.10 -8.28 -11.53
CA HIS A 162 -7.16 -8.33 -10.43
C HIS A 162 -7.32 -7.19 -9.43
N GLN A 163 -7.85 -6.04 -9.86
CA GLN A 163 -8.18 -4.94 -8.96
C GLN A 163 -9.36 -5.33 -8.06
N ASP A 164 -9.30 -5.03 -6.78
CA ASP A 164 -10.30 -5.40 -5.77
C ASP A 164 -10.59 -6.92 -5.74
N TYR A 165 -9.59 -7.74 -6.04
CA TYR A 165 -9.82 -9.18 -6.13
C TYR A 165 -10.41 -9.77 -4.84
N TYR A 166 -9.98 -9.25 -3.69
CA TYR A 166 -10.49 -9.66 -2.38
C TYR A 166 -11.98 -9.33 -2.18
N LYS A 167 -12.51 -8.28 -2.84
CA LYS A 167 -13.93 -7.91 -2.84
C LYS A 167 -14.70 -8.72 -3.90
N LYS A 168 -14.17 -8.78 -5.14
CA LYS A 168 -14.83 -9.39 -6.29
C LYS A 168 -14.86 -10.92 -6.25
N SER A 169 -13.87 -11.53 -5.62
CA SER A 169 -13.67 -12.98 -5.54
C SER A 169 -13.37 -13.45 -4.11
N ALA A 170 -14.10 -12.93 -3.13
CA ALA A 170 -13.81 -13.08 -1.70
C ALA A 170 -13.56 -14.53 -1.26
N VAL A 171 -14.36 -15.50 -1.72
CA VAL A 171 -14.19 -16.92 -1.36
C VAL A 171 -12.84 -17.47 -1.86
N ARG A 172 -12.47 -17.17 -3.10
CA ARG A 172 -11.20 -17.62 -3.69
C ARG A 172 -10.01 -16.91 -3.03
N TYR A 173 -10.13 -15.62 -2.78
CA TYR A 173 -9.11 -14.83 -2.12
C TYR A 173 -8.86 -15.33 -0.68
N ASN A 174 -9.89 -15.54 0.11
CA ASN A 174 -9.76 -16.01 1.48
C ASN A 174 -9.14 -17.42 1.54
N TYR A 175 -9.55 -18.32 0.63
CA TYR A 175 -8.93 -19.63 0.53
C TYR A 175 -7.45 -19.54 0.15
N TYR A 176 -7.10 -18.73 -0.84
CA TYR A 176 -5.71 -18.49 -1.26
C TYR A 176 -4.88 -17.93 -0.09
N ARG A 177 -5.34 -16.87 0.58
CA ARG A 177 -4.62 -16.23 1.68
C ARG A 177 -4.39 -17.20 2.84
N TRP A 178 -5.42 -17.97 3.21
CA TRP A 178 -5.32 -19.01 4.23
C TRP A 178 -4.36 -20.13 3.83
N SER A 179 -4.51 -20.71 2.64
CA SER A 179 -3.67 -21.83 2.18
C SER A 179 -2.22 -21.41 1.96
N CYS A 180 -1.96 -20.14 1.68
CA CYS A 180 -0.64 -19.55 1.57
C CYS A 180 0.07 -19.41 2.95
N GLY A 181 -0.67 -19.51 4.05
CA GLY A 181 -0.15 -19.38 5.41
C GLY A 181 0.32 -17.96 5.75
N ARG A 182 -0.18 -16.94 5.02
CA ARG A 182 0.27 -15.57 5.18
C ARG A 182 0.03 -15.06 6.60
N ASP A 183 -1.21 -15.17 7.10
CA ASP A 183 -1.59 -14.61 8.39
C ASP A 183 -0.87 -15.30 9.55
N GLN A 184 -0.71 -16.64 9.50
CA GLN A 184 0.07 -17.38 10.48
C GLN A 184 1.54 -16.91 10.50
N ARG A 185 2.14 -16.72 9.33
CA ARG A 185 3.53 -16.25 9.27
C ARG A 185 3.69 -14.83 9.79
N LEU A 186 2.73 -13.94 9.52
CA LEU A 186 2.72 -12.59 10.05
C LEU A 186 2.59 -12.60 11.58
N GLU A 187 1.72 -13.44 12.13
CA GLU A 187 1.59 -13.63 13.58
C GLU A 187 2.88 -14.15 14.21
N ASP A 188 3.57 -15.11 13.58
CA ASP A 188 4.85 -15.65 14.04
C ASP A 188 5.95 -14.58 14.10
N ILE A 189 5.93 -13.60 13.18
CA ILE A 189 6.93 -12.53 13.13
C ILE A 189 6.54 -11.36 14.04
N TRP A 190 5.31 -10.89 13.92
CA TRP A 190 4.87 -9.61 14.47
C TRP A 190 4.01 -9.73 15.73
N GLY A 191 3.51 -10.94 16.01
CA GLY A 191 2.58 -11.19 17.10
C GLY A 191 1.28 -10.40 16.95
N SER A 192 0.76 -9.86 18.03
CA SER A 192 -0.48 -9.06 18.03
C SER A 192 -0.41 -7.74 17.25
N LYS A 193 0.75 -7.41 16.66
CA LYS A 193 0.89 -6.23 15.78
C LYS A 193 0.53 -6.52 14.33
N SER A 194 0.48 -7.81 13.93
CA SER A 194 -0.06 -8.16 12.63
C SER A 194 -1.50 -7.66 12.55
N SER A 195 -1.86 -7.03 11.44
CA SER A 195 -3.26 -6.64 11.24
C SER A 195 -4.10 -7.92 11.28
N THR A 196 -4.88 -8.07 12.37
CA THR A 196 -5.86 -9.16 12.48
C THR A 196 -6.93 -8.95 11.42
N HIS A 197 -7.07 -9.92 10.57
CA HIS A 197 -8.06 -9.97 9.47
C HIS A 197 -9.37 -10.58 9.94
#